data_d0d8bf04bad421b1c294e46ad7972b33
#
_entry.id   d0d8bf04bad421b1c294e46ad7972b33
#
_cell.length_a   1.000
_cell.length_b   1.000
_cell.length_c   1.000
_cell.angle_alpha   90.00
_cell.angle_beta   90.00
_cell.angle_gamma   90.00
#
_symmetry.space_group_name_H-M   'P 1'
#
loop_
_entity.id
_entity.type
_entity.pdbx_description
1 polymer ?
#
loop_
_entity_poly.entity_id
_entity_poly.type
_entity_poly.pdbx_seq_one_letter_code
_entity_poly.pdbx_strand_id
1 'polypeptide(L)'
;MKFRYKVLFTNLILLSLGLGLVGYLMIHKNFELAKQTQLKNAIVQNNLVQSSVEYELLQLLNSVSDNSETSNNNTDNNNADNSNAEKSSISASSIAAQLPQIGSRVSSSVRSRDSFFYIYFDGEKVYTDDKSDARIGDTLFKNLTTGNKNYVIKEESQKHYIYVTSQSVIDEKNLWIVSKCDASEAYTLLDDR
;
A
#
# COMPACT_ATOMS: atom_id res chain seq x y z
N MET A 1 44.59 52.33 4.31
CA MET A 1 43.18 51.93 4.45
C MET A 1 42.72 50.84 3.48
N LYS A 2 43.23 50.71 2.26
CA LYS A 2 42.75 49.73 1.23
C LYS A 2 42.95 48.24 1.59
N PHE A 3 43.98 47.87 2.36
CA PHE A 3 44.25 46.47 2.73
C PHE A 3 43.24 45.86 3.71
N ARG A 4 42.82 46.60 4.71
CA ARG A 4 41.87 46.12 5.73
C ARG A 4 40.49 45.82 5.13
N TYR A 5 40.03 46.58 4.16
CA TYR A 5 38.77 46.32 3.45
C TYR A 5 38.82 45.06 2.57
N LYS A 6 39.98 44.78 1.95
CA LYS A 6 40.13 43.55 1.15
C LYS A 6 40.02 42.29 2.01
N VAL A 7 40.70 42.27 3.17
CA VAL A 7 40.67 41.14 4.10
C VAL A 7 39.25 40.94 4.65
N LEU A 8 38.56 42.02 5.05
CA LEU A 8 37.19 41.98 5.56
C LEU A 8 36.23 41.46 4.52
N PHE A 9 36.35 41.91 3.27
CA PHE A 9 35.51 41.49 2.16
C PHE A 9 35.74 40.01 1.81
N THR A 10 36.96 39.53 1.79
CA THR A 10 37.30 38.13 1.55
C THR A 10 36.74 37.23 2.64
N ASN A 11 36.84 37.61 3.91
CA ASN A 11 36.24 36.85 5.01
C ASN A 11 34.72 36.82 4.95
N LEU A 12 34.07 37.92 4.54
CA LEU A 12 32.61 37.98 4.37
C LEU A 12 32.14 37.03 3.26
N ILE A 13 32.86 36.97 2.15
CA ILE A 13 32.56 36.04 1.03
C ILE A 13 32.72 34.59 1.48
N LEU A 14 33.83 34.26 2.16
CA LEU A 14 34.07 32.91 2.66
C LEU A 14 32.99 32.46 3.66
N LEU A 15 32.59 33.35 4.56
CA LEU A 15 31.54 33.08 5.54
C LEU A 15 30.19 32.88 4.85
N SER A 16 29.86 33.71 3.87
CA SER A 16 28.61 33.59 3.09
C SER A 16 28.59 32.30 2.29
N LEU A 17 29.67 31.89 1.63
CA LEU A 17 29.78 30.62 0.94
C LEU A 17 29.64 29.41 1.88
N GLY A 18 30.29 29.49 3.08
CA GLY A 18 30.20 28.44 4.08
C GLY A 18 28.77 28.25 4.58
N LEU A 19 28.08 29.33 4.93
CA LEU A 19 26.69 29.30 5.37
C LEU A 19 25.75 28.83 4.27
N GLY A 20 25.96 29.25 3.02
CA GLY A 20 25.18 28.80 1.86
C GLY A 20 25.31 27.29 1.61
N LEU A 21 26.55 26.77 1.71
CA LEU A 21 26.79 25.33 1.55
C LEU A 21 26.12 24.49 2.66
N VAL A 22 26.26 24.91 3.91
CA VAL A 22 25.61 24.23 5.04
C VAL A 22 24.10 24.26 4.91
N GLY A 23 23.53 25.41 4.56
CA GLY A 23 22.08 25.54 4.31
C GLY A 23 21.59 24.60 3.21
N TYR A 24 22.30 24.55 2.09
CA TYR A 24 21.98 23.64 0.99
C TYR A 24 22.01 22.16 1.42
N LEU A 25 23.07 21.74 2.11
CA LEU A 25 23.19 20.36 2.59
C LEU A 25 22.10 19.99 3.59
N MET A 26 21.72 20.94 4.46
CA MET A 26 20.66 20.72 5.46
C MET A 26 19.29 20.55 4.79
N ILE A 27 18.98 21.39 3.80
CA ILE A 27 17.72 21.28 3.05
C ILE A 27 17.67 19.95 2.30
N HIS A 28 18.75 19.56 1.62
CA HIS A 28 18.82 18.30 0.89
C HIS A 28 18.61 17.07 1.81
N LYS A 29 19.27 17.07 2.98
CA LYS A 29 19.08 15.99 3.97
C LYS A 29 17.66 15.95 4.53
N ASN A 30 17.06 17.10 4.83
CA ASN A 30 15.68 17.14 5.31
C ASN A 30 14.68 16.63 4.27
N PHE A 31 14.89 16.94 2.99
CA PHE A 31 14.07 16.41 1.90
C PHE A 31 14.18 14.89 1.80
N GLU A 32 15.39 14.33 1.78
CA GLU A 32 15.56 12.88 1.75
C GLU A 32 14.94 12.19 2.96
N LEU A 33 15.05 12.78 4.14
CA LEU A 33 14.42 12.26 5.35
C LEU A 33 12.89 12.31 5.28
N ALA A 34 12.31 13.41 4.79
CA ALA A 34 10.87 13.54 4.59
C ALA A 34 10.34 12.49 3.60
N LYS A 35 11.02 12.30 2.47
CA LYS A 35 10.69 11.29 1.47
C LYS A 35 10.75 9.86 2.03
N GLN A 36 11.81 9.53 2.79
CA GLN A 36 11.93 8.22 3.43
C GLN A 36 10.84 8.00 4.48
N THR A 37 10.48 9.03 5.23
CA THR A 37 9.40 8.96 6.22
C THR A 37 8.05 8.72 5.54
N GLN A 38 7.74 9.41 4.46
CA GLN A 38 6.51 9.20 3.68
C GLN A 38 6.47 7.79 3.08
N LEU A 39 7.58 7.31 2.52
CA LEU A 39 7.66 5.94 2.01
C LEU A 39 7.41 4.90 3.12
N LYS A 40 8.04 5.08 4.28
CA LYS A 40 7.83 4.19 5.43
C LYS A 40 6.36 4.20 5.88
N ASN A 41 5.74 5.37 5.96
CA ASN A 41 4.33 5.50 6.32
C ASN A 41 3.42 4.80 5.29
N ALA A 42 3.71 4.95 4.00
CA ALA A 42 2.96 4.28 2.93
C ALA A 42 3.08 2.74 3.03
N ILE A 43 4.27 2.21 3.34
CA ILE A 43 4.48 0.78 3.55
C ILE A 43 3.70 0.29 4.78
N VAL A 44 3.75 1.00 5.89
CA VAL A 44 2.99 0.66 7.11
C VAL A 44 1.50 0.66 6.84
N GLN A 45 1.00 1.67 6.12
CA GLN A 45 -0.39 1.76 5.72
C GLN A 45 -0.81 0.58 4.84
N ASN A 46 0.00 0.22 3.85
CA ASN A 46 -0.29 -0.93 2.98
C ASN A 46 -0.33 -2.24 3.75
N ASN A 47 0.61 -2.46 4.68
CA ASN A 47 0.63 -3.65 5.53
C ASN A 47 -0.58 -3.71 6.46
N LEU A 48 -1.05 -2.57 6.97
CA LEU A 48 -2.25 -2.50 7.80
C LEU A 48 -3.50 -2.90 6.99
N VAL A 49 -3.64 -2.38 5.77
CA VAL A 49 -4.74 -2.75 4.86
C VAL A 49 -4.67 -4.25 4.55
N GLN A 50 -3.49 -4.78 4.21
CA GLN A 50 -3.29 -6.21 3.94
C GLN A 50 -3.72 -7.07 5.11
N SER A 51 -3.20 -6.79 6.31
CA SER A 51 -3.54 -7.56 7.52
C SER A 51 -5.03 -7.51 7.83
N SER A 52 -5.68 -6.36 7.59
CA SER A 52 -7.12 -6.22 7.80
C SER A 52 -7.93 -7.03 6.78
N VAL A 53 -7.53 -7.04 5.51
CA VAL A 53 -8.18 -7.87 4.46
C VAL A 53 -8.00 -9.36 4.76
N GLU A 54 -6.79 -9.78 5.13
CA GLU A 54 -6.50 -11.17 5.48
C GLU A 54 -7.30 -11.63 6.72
N TYR A 55 -7.42 -10.77 7.73
CA TYR A 55 -8.22 -11.05 8.92
C TYR A 55 -9.71 -11.24 8.60
N GLU A 56 -10.29 -10.35 7.80
CA GLU A 56 -11.69 -10.46 7.35
C GLU A 56 -11.92 -11.73 6.50
N LEU A 57 -10.97 -12.08 5.64
CA LEU A 57 -11.00 -13.32 4.88
C LEU A 57 -10.97 -14.55 5.79
N LEU A 58 -10.08 -14.59 6.77
CA LEU A 58 -10.00 -15.69 7.73
C LEU A 58 -11.31 -15.85 8.54
N GLN A 59 -11.95 -14.75 8.94
CA GLN A 59 -13.23 -14.80 9.60
C GLN A 59 -14.32 -15.42 8.71
N LEU A 60 -14.36 -15.08 7.45
CA LEU A 60 -15.28 -15.68 6.49
C LEU A 60 -15.02 -17.18 6.31
N LEU A 61 -13.76 -17.57 6.16
CA LEU A 61 -13.39 -18.98 6.02
C LEU A 61 -13.83 -19.80 7.24
N ASN A 62 -13.63 -19.28 8.44
CA ASN A 62 -14.05 -19.95 9.67
C ASN A 62 -15.57 -20.03 9.80
N SER A 63 -16.30 -18.97 9.44
CA SER A 63 -17.77 -18.96 9.52
C SER A 63 -18.46 -19.95 8.59
N VAL A 64 -17.83 -20.24 7.44
CA VAL A 64 -18.32 -21.24 6.49
C VAL A 64 -18.01 -22.65 6.97
N SER A 65 -16.86 -22.86 7.61
CA SER A 65 -16.47 -24.14 8.20
C SER A 65 -17.43 -24.56 9.32
N ASP A 66 -17.83 -23.63 10.21
CA ASP A 66 -18.73 -23.91 11.33
C ASP A 66 -20.18 -24.24 10.86
N ASN A 67 -20.63 -23.66 9.75
CA ASN A 67 -21.96 -23.95 9.21
C ASN A 67 -22.05 -25.31 8.51
N SER A 68 -20.95 -25.95 8.15
CA SER A 68 -20.94 -27.28 7.55
C SER A 68 -21.05 -28.41 8.59
N GLU A 69 -20.74 -28.15 9.85
CA GLU A 69 -20.85 -29.17 10.92
C GLU A 69 -22.26 -29.26 11.52
N THR A 70 -23.11 -28.24 11.39
CA THR A 70 -24.42 -28.20 12.03
C THR A 70 -25.53 -28.88 11.22
N SER A 71 -25.27 -29.32 9.98
CA SER A 71 -26.29 -29.94 9.11
C SER A 71 -26.38 -31.47 9.15
N ASN A 72 -25.58 -32.16 9.95
CA ASN A 72 -25.52 -33.63 10.00
C ASN A 72 -25.96 -34.27 11.31
N ASN A 73 -27.03 -33.77 11.94
CA ASN A 73 -27.69 -34.51 13.03
C ASN A 73 -29.15 -34.76 12.69
N ASN A 74 -29.42 -35.72 11.78
CA ASN A 74 -30.57 -36.65 11.83
C ASN A 74 -30.59 -37.48 10.55
N THR A 75 -30.01 -38.67 10.58
CA THR A 75 -30.60 -39.90 10.03
C THR A 75 -29.66 -41.07 10.30
N ASP A 76 -30.15 -42.01 11.12
CA ASP A 76 -29.60 -43.36 11.22
C ASP A 76 -29.59 -44.00 9.85
N ASN A 77 -28.45 -44.55 9.41
CA ASN A 77 -28.31 -45.95 9.00
C ASN A 77 -26.94 -46.26 8.37
N ASN A 78 -26.34 -47.31 8.89
CA ASN A 78 -25.24 -48.11 8.38
C ASN A 78 -25.02 -48.09 6.86
N ASN A 79 -23.80 -47.64 6.45
CA ASN A 79 -22.95 -48.36 5.53
C ASN A 79 -21.56 -47.75 5.56
N ALA A 80 -20.60 -48.59 5.95
CA ALA A 80 -19.17 -48.29 5.81
C ALA A 80 -18.86 -48.32 4.31
N ASP A 81 -18.44 -47.19 3.76
CA ASP A 81 -17.46 -47.15 2.69
C ASP A 81 -16.90 -45.70 2.54
N ASN A 82 -15.60 -45.64 2.68
CA ASN A 82 -14.66 -44.74 2.05
C ASN A 82 -15.17 -43.35 1.62
N SER A 83 -15.38 -42.44 2.54
CA SER A 83 -15.50 -41.04 2.20
C SER A 83 -14.21 -40.31 2.55
N ASN A 84 -13.38 -40.05 1.53
CA ASN A 84 -12.47 -38.95 1.53
C ASN A 84 -13.22 -37.72 2.08
N ALA A 85 -12.81 -37.24 3.22
CA ALA A 85 -13.28 -35.95 3.74
C ALA A 85 -12.86 -34.89 2.71
N GLU A 86 -13.75 -34.57 1.77
CA GLU A 86 -13.65 -33.34 1.00
C GLU A 86 -13.71 -32.20 2.03
N LYS A 87 -12.51 -31.74 2.41
CA LYS A 87 -12.34 -30.45 3.01
C LYS A 87 -13.08 -29.47 2.09
N SER A 88 -14.22 -28.93 2.51
CA SER A 88 -14.97 -27.96 1.71
C SER A 88 -14.08 -26.72 1.56
N SER A 89 -13.23 -26.74 0.54
CA SER A 89 -12.40 -25.62 0.14
C SER A 89 -13.35 -24.58 -0.45
N ILE A 90 -13.40 -23.41 0.19
CA ILE A 90 -14.10 -22.27 -0.39
C ILE A 90 -13.43 -21.97 -1.72
N SER A 91 -14.18 -22.04 -2.81
CA SER A 91 -13.62 -21.84 -4.14
C SER A 91 -13.14 -20.40 -4.33
N ALA A 92 -12.10 -20.20 -5.14
CA ALA A 92 -11.57 -18.89 -5.49
C ALA A 92 -12.66 -17.93 -6.01
N SER A 93 -13.68 -18.44 -6.70
CA SER A 93 -14.82 -17.64 -7.18
C SER A 93 -15.69 -17.11 -6.03
N SER A 94 -15.86 -17.90 -4.97
CA SER A 94 -16.59 -17.46 -3.77
C SER A 94 -15.81 -16.38 -3.01
N ILE A 95 -14.49 -16.51 -2.93
CA ILE A 95 -13.61 -15.49 -2.35
C ILE A 95 -13.69 -14.20 -3.16
N ALA A 96 -13.55 -14.26 -4.48
CA ALA A 96 -13.64 -13.09 -5.35
C ALA A 96 -14.96 -12.32 -5.18
N ALA A 97 -16.07 -13.02 -5.01
CA ALA A 97 -17.38 -12.41 -4.79
C ALA A 97 -17.49 -11.65 -3.44
N GLN A 98 -16.73 -12.06 -2.43
CA GLN A 98 -16.75 -11.44 -1.09
C GLN A 98 -15.75 -10.27 -0.94
N LEU A 99 -14.69 -10.23 -1.75
CA LEU A 99 -13.65 -9.22 -1.65
C LEU A 99 -14.16 -7.76 -1.73
N PRO A 100 -15.18 -7.40 -2.54
CA PRO A 100 -15.72 -6.04 -2.54
C PRO A 100 -16.33 -5.64 -1.19
N GLN A 101 -17.03 -6.55 -0.51
CA GLN A 101 -17.59 -6.28 0.81
C GLN A 101 -16.51 -6.16 1.89
N ILE A 102 -15.50 -7.03 1.83
CA ILE A 102 -14.33 -6.95 2.70
C ILE A 102 -13.61 -5.62 2.49
N GLY A 103 -13.34 -5.23 1.25
CA GLY A 103 -12.72 -3.96 0.92
C GLY A 103 -13.49 -2.77 1.50
N SER A 104 -14.82 -2.78 1.40
CA SER A 104 -15.67 -1.73 1.97
C SER A 104 -15.58 -1.65 3.50
N ARG A 105 -15.55 -2.80 4.21
CA ARG A 105 -15.39 -2.85 5.66
C ARG A 105 -14.01 -2.35 6.09
N VAL A 106 -12.97 -2.82 5.42
CA VAL A 106 -11.58 -2.40 5.68
C VAL A 106 -11.44 -0.90 5.41
N SER A 107 -11.97 -0.37 4.30
CA SER A 107 -11.95 1.06 4.01
C SER A 107 -12.59 1.89 5.12
N SER A 108 -13.66 1.42 5.72
CA SER A 108 -14.33 2.14 6.82
C SER A 108 -13.52 2.15 8.12
N SER A 109 -12.69 1.12 8.36
CA SER A 109 -11.92 0.95 9.60
C SER A 109 -10.49 1.53 9.52
N VAL A 110 -9.85 1.48 8.33
CA VAL A 110 -8.41 1.82 8.14
C VAL A 110 -8.22 3.14 7.39
N ARG A 111 -9.28 3.84 7.04
CA ARG A 111 -9.25 5.02 6.17
C ARG A 111 -8.30 6.11 6.68
N SER A 112 -7.30 6.44 5.86
CA SER A 112 -6.50 7.67 5.97
C SER A 112 -7.06 8.73 4.99
N ARG A 113 -6.91 10.04 5.33
CA ARG A 113 -7.41 11.13 4.49
C ARG A 113 -6.75 11.20 3.12
N ASP A 114 -5.47 10.79 3.06
CA ASP A 114 -4.59 11.04 1.91
C ASP A 114 -4.09 9.73 1.29
N SER A 115 -4.81 8.63 1.53
CA SER A 115 -4.47 7.34 0.95
C SER A 115 -5.72 6.62 0.47
N PHE A 116 -5.55 5.90 -0.63
CA PHE A 116 -6.53 4.99 -1.21
C PHE A 116 -5.91 3.63 -1.36
N PHE A 117 -6.74 2.58 -1.47
CA PHE A 117 -6.23 1.26 -1.80
C PHE A 117 -7.06 0.55 -2.85
N TYR A 118 -6.44 -0.41 -3.48
CA TYR A 118 -7.00 -1.25 -4.53
C TYR A 118 -6.76 -2.70 -4.16
N ILE A 119 -7.76 -3.53 -4.37
CA ILE A 119 -7.66 -4.99 -4.24
C ILE A 119 -7.75 -5.59 -5.64
N TYR A 120 -6.74 -6.36 -5.99
CA TYR A 120 -6.71 -7.16 -7.22
C TYR A 120 -6.69 -8.62 -6.84
N PHE A 121 -7.52 -9.41 -7.50
CA PHE A 121 -7.56 -10.85 -7.33
C PHE A 121 -7.41 -11.52 -8.69
N ASP A 122 -6.42 -12.40 -8.82
CA ASP A 122 -6.06 -13.07 -10.07
C ASP A 122 -5.82 -12.08 -11.25
N GLY A 123 -5.26 -10.91 -10.94
CA GLY A 123 -4.97 -9.86 -11.92
C GLY A 123 -6.12 -8.89 -12.21
N GLU A 124 -7.33 -9.15 -11.72
CA GLU A 124 -8.48 -8.28 -11.91
C GLU A 124 -8.72 -7.37 -10.69
N LYS A 125 -9.06 -6.10 -10.95
CA LYS A 125 -9.45 -5.17 -9.88
C LYS A 125 -10.84 -5.57 -9.36
N VAL A 126 -10.90 -5.94 -8.09
CA VAL A 126 -12.16 -6.32 -7.42
C VAL A 126 -12.71 -5.24 -6.49
N TYR A 127 -11.83 -4.34 -5.99
CA TYR A 127 -12.25 -3.25 -5.12
C TYR A 127 -11.29 -2.06 -5.19
N THR A 128 -11.83 -0.85 -4.94
CA THR A 128 -11.07 0.36 -4.62
C THR A 128 -11.93 1.31 -3.79
N ASP A 129 -11.31 2.07 -2.91
CA ASP A 129 -11.94 3.21 -2.21
C ASP A 129 -11.58 4.57 -2.84
N ASP A 130 -10.81 4.57 -3.94
CA ASP A 130 -10.60 5.75 -4.75
C ASP A 130 -11.91 6.12 -5.49
N LYS A 131 -12.44 7.31 -5.17
CA LYS A 131 -13.69 7.81 -5.75
C LYS A 131 -13.64 7.97 -7.27
N SER A 132 -12.45 8.10 -7.83
CA SER A 132 -12.27 8.16 -9.28
C SER A 132 -12.54 6.81 -9.95
N ASP A 133 -12.62 5.73 -9.16
CA ASP A 133 -12.69 4.32 -9.61
C ASP A 133 -11.66 3.99 -10.73
N ALA A 134 -10.62 4.80 -10.80
CA ALA A 134 -9.59 4.63 -11.79
C ALA A 134 -8.84 3.32 -11.56
N ARG A 135 -8.64 2.56 -12.62
CA ARG A 135 -7.69 1.44 -12.63
C ARG A 135 -6.29 1.98 -12.52
N ILE A 136 -5.45 1.33 -11.72
CA ILE A 136 -4.00 1.56 -11.83
C ILE A 136 -3.57 1.15 -13.24
N GLY A 137 -2.83 2.02 -13.94
CA GLY A 137 -2.38 1.73 -15.30
C GLY A 137 -1.57 0.42 -15.35
N ASP A 138 -1.80 -0.39 -16.39
CA ASP A 138 -1.22 -1.72 -16.51
C ASP A 138 0.30 -1.74 -16.38
N THR A 139 0.98 -0.73 -16.94
CA THR A 139 2.44 -0.60 -16.80
C THR A 139 2.87 -0.37 -15.35
N LEU A 140 2.14 0.45 -14.60
CA LEU A 140 2.42 0.71 -13.20
C LEU A 140 2.14 -0.52 -12.34
N PHE A 141 1.01 -1.19 -12.57
CA PHE A 141 0.67 -2.43 -11.89
C PHE A 141 1.71 -3.52 -12.16
N LYS A 142 2.12 -3.69 -13.41
CA LYS A 142 3.18 -4.63 -13.78
C LYS A 142 4.50 -4.29 -13.06
N ASN A 143 4.91 -3.03 -13.03
CA ASN A 143 6.13 -2.60 -12.33
C ASN A 143 6.08 -2.89 -10.84
N LEU A 144 4.91 -2.76 -10.21
CA LEU A 144 4.68 -3.05 -8.79
C LEU A 144 4.71 -4.56 -8.50
N THR A 145 4.19 -5.38 -9.40
CA THR A 145 4.02 -6.84 -9.17
C THR A 145 5.21 -7.67 -9.64
N THR A 146 5.97 -7.19 -10.63
CA THR A 146 7.14 -7.91 -11.18
C THR A 146 8.47 -7.21 -10.94
N GLY A 147 8.45 -6.00 -10.39
CA GLY A 147 9.65 -5.22 -10.10
C GLY A 147 10.41 -5.72 -8.87
N ASN A 148 11.68 -5.31 -8.76
CA ASN A 148 12.51 -5.62 -7.59
C ASN A 148 12.12 -4.83 -6.32
N LYS A 149 11.22 -3.85 -6.47
CA LYS A 149 10.72 -3.02 -5.37
C LYS A 149 9.21 -3.12 -5.30
N ASN A 150 8.70 -3.25 -4.09
CA ASN A 150 7.26 -3.27 -3.81
C ASN A 150 6.64 -1.86 -3.77
N TYR A 151 7.33 -0.85 -4.29
CA TYR A 151 6.81 0.52 -4.37
C TYR A 151 7.28 1.24 -5.63
N VAL A 152 6.47 2.21 -6.05
CA VAL A 152 6.77 3.16 -7.14
C VAL A 152 6.33 4.55 -6.69
N ILE A 153 7.16 5.57 -6.98
CA ILE A 153 6.79 6.98 -6.79
C ILE A 153 6.44 7.54 -8.17
N LYS A 154 5.29 8.15 -8.29
CA LYS A 154 4.79 8.70 -9.56
C LYS A 154 4.17 10.07 -9.35
N GLU A 155 4.46 10.99 -10.25
CA GLU A 155 3.79 12.27 -10.35
C GLU A 155 2.53 12.14 -11.23
N GLU A 156 1.40 12.61 -10.71
CA GLU A 156 0.11 12.65 -11.39
C GLU A 156 -0.58 13.98 -11.09
N SER A 157 -0.88 14.77 -12.14
CA SER A 157 -1.58 16.06 -12.00
C SER A 157 -0.92 17.01 -10.98
N GLN A 158 0.40 17.16 -11.05
CA GLN A 158 1.23 17.98 -10.16
C GLN A 158 1.25 17.51 -8.69
N LYS A 159 0.82 16.30 -8.43
CA LYS A 159 0.92 15.65 -7.12
C LYS A 159 1.84 14.43 -7.19
N HIS A 160 2.55 14.21 -6.11
CA HIS A 160 3.41 13.03 -5.97
C HIS A 160 2.68 11.96 -5.17
N TYR A 161 2.60 10.76 -5.75
CA TYR A 161 2.00 9.60 -5.10
C TYR A 161 3.02 8.49 -4.91
N ILE A 162 2.95 7.85 -3.76
CA ILE A 162 3.68 6.61 -3.48
C ILE A 162 2.70 5.47 -3.61
N TYR A 163 2.96 4.58 -4.55
CA TYR A 163 2.25 3.31 -4.70
C TYR A 163 3.04 2.22 -4.01
N VAL A 164 2.42 1.49 -3.11
CA VAL A 164 3.02 0.35 -2.41
C VAL A 164 2.16 -0.87 -2.65
N THR A 165 2.78 -2.01 -2.92
CA THR A 165 2.07 -3.27 -3.12
C THR A 165 2.49 -4.32 -2.13
N SER A 166 1.54 -5.20 -1.78
CA SER A 166 1.76 -6.44 -1.07
C SER A 166 0.99 -7.57 -1.76
N GLN A 167 1.47 -8.80 -1.59
CA GLN A 167 0.91 -9.99 -2.20
C GLN A 167 0.63 -11.04 -1.14
N SER A 168 -0.51 -11.71 -1.30
CA SER A 168 -0.85 -12.95 -0.62
C SER A 168 -1.33 -13.97 -1.64
N VAL A 169 -1.25 -15.24 -1.32
CA VAL A 169 -1.75 -16.32 -2.17
C VAL A 169 -2.90 -17.01 -1.44
N ILE A 170 -4.04 -17.10 -2.10
CA ILE A 170 -5.26 -17.71 -1.56
C ILE A 170 -5.81 -18.66 -2.62
N ASP A 171 -5.93 -19.94 -2.29
CA ASP A 171 -6.40 -20.98 -3.19
C ASP A 171 -5.68 -20.93 -4.56
N GLU A 172 -4.34 -20.91 -4.51
CA GLU A 172 -3.44 -20.82 -5.68
C GLU A 172 -3.58 -19.54 -6.52
N LYS A 173 -4.42 -18.59 -6.11
CA LYS A 173 -4.63 -17.31 -6.76
C LYS A 173 -3.91 -16.18 -6.04
N ASN A 174 -3.43 -15.21 -6.80
CA ASN A 174 -2.74 -14.06 -6.25
C ASN A 174 -3.75 -12.98 -5.82
N LEU A 175 -3.67 -12.61 -4.55
CA LEU A 175 -4.31 -11.43 -3.99
C LEU A 175 -3.26 -10.32 -3.88
N TRP A 176 -3.48 -9.22 -4.59
CA TRP A 176 -2.63 -8.04 -4.51
C TRP A 176 -3.38 -6.89 -3.85
N ILE A 177 -2.72 -6.24 -2.91
CA ILE A 177 -3.19 -5.01 -2.30
C ILE A 177 -2.23 -3.90 -2.69
N VAL A 178 -2.75 -2.86 -3.30
CA VAL A 178 -1.97 -1.70 -3.72
C VAL A 178 -2.50 -0.47 -3.01
N SER A 179 -1.68 0.17 -2.20
CA SER A 179 -2.00 1.46 -1.57
C SER A 179 -1.42 2.60 -2.41
N LYS A 180 -2.22 3.65 -2.61
CA LYS A 180 -1.85 4.92 -3.24
C LYS A 180 -1.88 6.00 -2.15
N CYS A 181 -0.72 6.54 -1.79
CA CYS A 181 -0.57 7.56 -0.75
C CYS A 181 -0.12 8.88 -1.36
N ASP A 182 -0.78 9.99 -1.01
CA ASP A 182 -0.33 11.34 -1.39
C ASP A 182 0.94 11.68 -0.61
N ALA A 183 2.02 11.96 -1.31
CA ALA A 183 3.32 12.33 -0.76
C ALA A 183 3.71 13.76 -1.14
N SER A 184 2.78 14.54 -1.68
CA SER A 184 3.05 15.88 -2.22
C SER A 184 3.66 16.81 -1.16
N GLU A 185 3.27 16.68 0.11
CA GLU A 185 3.81 17.48 1.21
C GLU A 185 5.35 17.35 1.33
N ALA A 186 5.91 16.16 1.13
CA ALA A 186 7.36 15.96 1.16
C ALA A 186 8.07 16.63 -0.03
N TYR A 187 7.37 16.86 -1.14
CA TYR A 187 7.93 17.44 -2.37
C TYR A 187 7.74 18.96 -2.46
N THR A 188 6.72 19.54 -1.81
CA THR A 188 6.51 21.00 -1.76
C THR A 188 7.66 21.76 -1.11
N LEU A 189 8.44 21.13 -0.24
CA LEU A 189 9.64 21.70 0.37
C LEU A 189 10.73 22.11 -0.64
N LEU A 190 10.62 21.68 -1.91
CA LEU A 190 11.54 22.04 -2.99
C LEU A 190 10.94 23.04 -3.99
N ASP A 191 9.62 23.09 -4.13
CA ASP A 191 8.95 23.88 -5.18
C ASP A 191 8.70 25.34 -4.79
N ASP A 192 8.82 25.70 -3.51
CA ASP A 192 8.64 27.08 -3.01
C ASP A 192 9.88 27.97 -3.27
N ARG A 193 10.53 27.83 -4.47
CA ARG A 193 11.65 28.68 -4.88
C ARG A 193 11.52 29.23 -6.27
#